data_d2a71887c38fe2bdca3911e8db4546b4
#
_entry.id   d2a71887c38fe2bdca3911e8db4546b4
#
_cell.length_a   1.000
_cell.length_b   1.000
_cell.length_c   1.000
_cell.angle_alpha   90.00
_cell.angle_beta   90.00
_cell.angle_gamma   90.00
#
_symmetry.space_group_name_H-M   'P 1'
#
loop_
_entity.id
_entity.type
_entity.pdbx_description
1 polymer ?
#
loop_
_entity_poly.entity_id
_entity_poly.type
_entity_poly.pdbx_seq_one_letter_code
_entity_poly.pdbx_strand_id
1 'polypeptide(L)'
;MSNNPLIDYPELPPFSKIQPEHVLPAVEQLVADGRARIQQVLAEGKFDYAHLVQALDEEDDRLGKAFGPAGHLNAVAQNEALRNAYNSCLPLLSEYGTEVGQNAQLCAAYQTLRDSDEWSSLSEAQQKDIENTLRDFRLSGVDLPEDKKAQYMANSKRLSELTSKFSDNKIGRASC
;
A
#
# COMPACT_ATOMS: atom_id res chain seq x y z
N MET A 1 13.36 -4.54 -20.51
CA MET A 1 12.46 -4.53 -19.34
C MET A 1 12.60 -5.89 -18.68
N SER A 2 13.08 -5.95 -17.46
CA SER A 2 13.21 -7.21 -16.73
C SER A 2 11.80 -7.70 -16.42
N ASN A 3 11.45 -8.88 -16.91
CA ASN A 3 10.15 -9.51 -16.71
C ASN A 3 10.07 -10.01 -15.26
N ASN A 4 9.70 -9.13 -14.32
CA ASN A 4 9.61 -9.47 -12.91
C ASN A 4 8.35 -10.31 -12.67
N PRO A 5 8.47 -11.57 -12.22
CA PRO A 5 7.34 -12.48 -12.07
C PRO A 5 6.32 -12.06 -10.98
N LEU A 6 6.62 -11.03 -10.20
CA LEU A 6 5.69 -10.45 -9.23
C LEU A 6 4.81 -9.32 -9.82
N ILE A 7 5.24 -8.72 -10.94
CA ILE A 7 4.52 -7.58 -11.54
C ILE A 7 3.58 -8.05 -12.65
N ASP A 8 4.02 -9.01 -13.44
CA ASP A 8 3.36 -9.38 -14.68
C ASP A 8 3.05 -10.89 -14.71
N TYR A 9 1.89 -11.26 -14.16
CA TYR A 9 1.33 -12.60 -14.24
C TYR A 9 -0.21 -12.56 -14.41
N PRO A 10 -0.77 -13.42 -15.30
CA PRO A 10 -2.17 -13.26 -15.74
C PRO A 10 -3.23 -13.74 -14.74
N GLU A 11 -3.00 -14.81 -13.99
CA GLU A 11 -4.03 -15.41 -13.12
C GLU A 11 -3.49 -15.80 -11.75
N LEU A 12 -2.49 -16.68 -11.70
CA LEU A 12 -1.93 -17.19 -10.45
C LEU A 12 -0.46 -16.79 -10.32
N PRO A 13 -0.01 -16.45 -9.11
CA PRO A 13 1.40 -16.13 -8.87
C PRO A 13 2.30 -17.30 -9.29
N PRO A 14 3.31 -17.07 -10.12
CA PRO A 14 4.24 -18.11 -10.53
C PRO A 14 5.27 -18.40 -9.43
N PHE A 15 4.83 -18.98 -8.31
CA PHE A 15 5.61 -19.18 -7.09
C PHE A 15 6.99 -19.81 -7.35
N SER A 16 7.08 -20.75 -8.31
CA SER A 16 8.35 -21.41 -8.67
C SER A 16 9.36 -20.50 -9.36
N LYS A 17 8.92 -19.33 -9.86
CA LYS A 17 9.77 -18.35 -10.57
C LYS A 17 10.14 -17.16 -9.68
N ILE A 18 9.47 -17.00 -8.54
CA ILE A 18 9.73 -15.89 -7.62
C ILE A 18 11.04 -16.18 -6.87
N GLN A 19 11.96 -15.22 -6.96
CA GLN A 19 13.25 -15.24 -6.29
C GLN A 19 13.39 -14.00 -5.38
N PRO A 20 14.24 -14.04 -4.35
CA PRO A 20 14.42 -12.91 -3.43
C PRO A 20 14.72 -11.57 -4.12
N GLU A 21 15.53 -11.59 -5.18
CA GLU A 21 15.90 -10.42 -5.98
C GLU A 21 14.74 -9.78 -6.74
N HIS A 22 13.61 -10.45 -6.87
CA HIS A 22 12.41 -9.90 -7.51
C HIS A 22 11.58 -9.02 -6.57
N VAL A 23 11.66 -9.24 -5.25
CA VAL A 23 10.72 -8.71 -4.27
C VAL A 23 10.84 -7.19 -4.13
N LEU A 24 12.01 -6.71 -3.71
CA LEU A 24 12.20 -5.26 -3.50
C LEU A 24 12.02 -4.45 -4.79
N PRO A 25 12.61 -4.83 -5.95
CA PRO A 25 12.40 -4.06 -7.18
C PRO A 25 10.94 -4.00 -7.64
N ALA A 26 10.14 -5.06 -7.41
CA ALA A 26 8.72 -5.03 -7.72
C ALA A 26 7.97 -4.02 -6.85
N VAL A 27 8.22 -4.02 -5.54
CA VAL A 27 7.58 -3.09 -4.61
C VAL A 27 8.01 -1.65 -4.89
N GLU A 28 9.30 -1.40 -5.14
CA GLU A 28 9.81 -0.07 -5.50
C GLU A 28 9.12 0.49 -6.75
N GLN A 29 9.00 -0.33 -7.79
CA GLN A 29 8.32 0.06 -9.02
C GLN A 29 6.84 0.37 -8.78
N LEU A 30 6.11 -0.52 -8.10
CA LEU A 30 4.67 -0.35 -7.89
C LEU A 30 4.35 0.81 -6.94
N VAL A 31 5.19 1.07 -5.94
CA VAL A 31 5.07 2.27 -5.10
C VAL A 31 5.31 3.54 -5.93
N ALA A 32 6.27 3.54 -6.85
CA ALA A 32 6.50 4.67 -7.75
C ALA A 32 5.32 4.87 -8.71
N ASP A 33 4.76 3.78 -9.27
CA ASP A 33 3.57 3.81 -10.13
C ASP A 33 2.36 4.37 -9.35
N GLY A 34 2.12 3.92 -8.12
CA GLY A 34 1.04 4.42 -7.26
C GLY A 34 1.17 5.91 -6.95
N ARG A 35 2.39 6.39 -6.61
CA ARG A 35 2.66 7.83 -6.44
C ARG A 35 2.36 8.63 -7.70
N ALA A 36 2.78 8.13 -8.85
CA ALA A 36 2.53 8.77 -10.14
C ALA A 36 1.03 8.81 -10.46
N ARG A 37 0.31 7.71 -10.16
CA ARG A 37 -1.13 7.63 -10.36
C ARG A 37 -1.90 8.63 -9.49
N ILE A 38 -1.55 8.76 -8.22
CA ILE A 38 -2.14 9.76 -7.32
C ILE A 38 -1.92 11.17 -7.89
N GLN A 39 -0.71 11.50 -8.30
CA GLN A 39 -0.41 12.81 -8.90
C GLN A 39 -1.22 13.07 -10.17
N GLN A 40 -1.36 12.06 -11.04
CA GLN A 40 -2.15 12.15 -12.26
C GLN A 40 -3.64 12.40 -11.93
N VAL A 41 -4.24 11.61 -11.06
CA VAL A 41 -5.66 11.77 -10.66
C VAL A 41 -5.92 13.17 -10.08
N LEU A 42 -5.02 13.65 -9.22
CA LEU A 42 -5.14 14.99 -8.65
C LEU A 42 -4.98 16.09 -9.70
N ALA A 43 -4.08 15.92 -10.68
CA ALA A 43 -3.87 16.89 -11.76
C ALA A 43 -5.04 16.93 -12.75
N GLU A 44 -5.69 15.80 -13.01
CA GLU A 44 -6.89 15.71 -13.86
C GLU A 44 -8.10 16.42 -13.22
N GLY A 45 -8.18 16.48 -11.90
CA GLY A 45 -9.22 17.18 -11.15
C GLY A 45 -10.62 16.60 -11.34
N LYS A 46 -10.71 15.34 -11.82
CA LYS A 46 -11.97 14.64 -12.05
C LYS A 46 -12.20 13.63 -10.93
N PHE A 47 -13.01 14.03 -9.95
CA PHE A 47 -13.22 13.27 -8.72
C PHE A 47 -14.59 12.58 -8.71
N ASP A 48 -14.81 11.66 -9.65
CA ASP A 48 -15.90 10.69 -9.64
C ASP A 48 -15.37 9.30 -9.17
N TYR A 49 -16.28 8.37 -8.93
CA TYR A 49 -15.94 7.04 -8.42
C TYR A 49 -14.96 6.30 -9.35
N ALA A 50 -15.19 6.36 -10.66
CA ALA A 50 -14.36 5.66 -11.63
C ALA A 50 -12.95 6.24 -11.76
N HIS A 51 -12.81 7.58 -11.78
CA HIS A 51 -11.53 8.25 -12.01
C HIS A 51 -10.72 8.44 -10.72
N LEU A 52 -11.36 8.48 -9.56
CA LEU A 52 -10.68 8.62 -8.28
C LEU A 52 -10.54 7.25 -7.59
N VAL A 53 -11.65 6.60 -7.21
CA VAL A 53 -11.63 5.42 -6.36
C VAL A 53 -11.10 4.22 -7.13
N GLN A 54 -11.76 3.82 -8.22
CA GLN A 54 -11.35 2.64 -8.99
C GLN A 54 -9.92 2.75 -9.52
N ALA A 55 -9.52 3.95 -9.95
CA ALA A 55 -8.18 4.17 -10.48
C ALA A 55 -7.06 4.00 -9.43
N LEU A 56 -7.34 4.28 -8.16
CA LEU A 56 -6.39 4.08 -7.06
C LEU A 56 -6.47 2.65 -6.52
N ASP A 57 -7.66 2.07 -6.45
CA ASP A 57 -7.86 0.66 -6.07
C ASP A 57 -7.12 -0.29 -7.03
N GLU A 58 -7.08 0.03 -8.33
CA GLU A 58 -6.31 -0.75 -9.32
C GLU A 58 -4.81 -0.78 -8.98
N GLU A 59 -4.23 0.35 -8.55
CA GLU A 59 -2.82 0.41 -8.16
C GLU A 59 -2.55 -0.31 -6.84
N ASP A 60 -3.45 -0.17 -5.87
CA ASP A 60 -3.35 -0.89 -4.59
C ASP A 60 -3.49 -2.41 -4.79
N ASP A 61 -4.39 -2.85 -5.66
CA ASP A 61 -4.54 -4.27 -6.05
C ASP A 61 -3.27 -4.81 -6.72
N ARG A 62 -2.64 -4.04 -7.62
CA ARG A 62 -1.36 -4.41 -8.25
C ARG A 62 -0.25 -4.59 -7.21
N LEU A 63 -0.13 -3.65 -6.27
CA LEU A 63 0.84 -3.74 -5.18
C LEU A 63 0.55 -4.94 -4.27
N GLY A 64 -0.71 -5.17 -3.92
CA GLY A 64 -1.17 -6.31 -3.14
C GLY A 64 -0.88 -7.64 -3.82
N LYS A 65 -1.15 -7.74 -5.13
CA LYS A 65 -0.83 -8.92 -5.95
C LYS A 65 0.67 -9.21 -6.03
N ALA A 66 1.51 -8.19 -6.05
CA ALA A 66 2.96 -8.38 -6.07
C ALA A 66 3.51 -8.79 -4.69
N PHE A 67 3.09 -8.11 -3.63
CA PHE A 67 3.64 -8.32 -2.28
C PHE A 67 3.03 -9.52 -1.55
N GLY A 68 1.76 -9.87 -1.83
CA GLY A 68 1.08 -11.02 -1.21
C GLY A 68 1.80 -12.35 -1.42
N PRO A 69 2.17 -12.73 -2.65
CA PRO A 69 2.95 -13.94 -2.92
C PRO A 69 4.31 -13.96 -2.23
N ALA A 70 5.01 -12.82 -2.16
CA ALA A 70 6.27 -12.69 -1.45
C ALA A 70 6.09 -12.94 0.06
N GLY A 71 5.01 -12.38 0.65
CA GLY A 71 4.65 -12.61 2.04
C GLY A 71 4.29 -14.07 2.33
N HIS A 72 3.54 -14.70 1.43
CA HIS A 72 3.23 -16.13 1.55
C HIS A 72 4.49 -16.99 1.53
N LEU A 73 5.37 -16.79 0.55
CA LEU A 73 6.64 -17.53 0.48
C LEU A 73 7.51 -17.27 1.70
N ASN A 74 7.58 -16.04 2.19
CA ASN A 74 8.30 -15.71 3.42
C ASN A 74 7.78 -16.49 4.63
N ALA A 75 6.46 -16.71 4.71
CA ALA A 75 5.84 -17.46 5.81
C ALA A 75 6.09 -18.97 5.74
N VAL A 76 6.18 -19.58 4.54
CA VAL A 76 6.19 -21.04 4.38
C VAL A 76 7.54 -21.61 3.92
N ALA A 77 8.38 -20.83 3.25
CA ALA A 77 9.62 -21.33 2.63
C ALA A 77 10.87 -21.23 3.53
N GLN A 78 10.83 -20.54 4.66
CA GLN A 78 11.90 -20.34 5.64
C GLN A 78 13.28 -20.05 5.03
N ASN A 79 13.32 -19.21 4.00
CA ASN A 79 14.54 -18.84 3.28
C ASN A 79 15.03 -17.48 3.79
N GLU A 80 16.26 -17.43 4.33
CA GLU A 80 16.84 -16.19 4.89
C GLU A 80 16.92 -15.06 3.85
N ALA A 81 17.34 -15.39 2.61
CA ALA A 81 17.42 -14.39 1.54
C ALA A 81 16.05 -13.77 1.21
N LEU A 82 15.00 -14.60 1.15
CA LEU A 82 13.65 -14.14 0.91
C LEU A 82 13.10 -13.30 2.08
N ARG A 83 13.42 -13.73 3.32
CA ARG A 83 13.04 -12.93 4.51
C ARG A 83 13.69 -11.56 4.50
N ASN A 84 14.97 -11.48 4.18
CA ASN A 84 15.68 -10.21 4.07
C ASN A 84 15.09 -9.32 2.98
N ALA A 85 14.77 -9.88 1.81
CA ALA A 85 14.11 -9.17 0.73
C ALA A 85 12.71 -8.67 1.13
N TYR A 86 11.90 -9.51 1.76
CA TYR A 86 10.58 -9.14 2.30
C TYR A 86 10.69 -8.02 3.34
N ASN A 87 11.56 -8.19 4.33
CA ASN A 87 11.73 -7.23 5.41
C ASN A 87 12.24 -5.87 4.91
N SER A 88 13.03 -5.83 3.83
CA SER A 88 13.50 -4.58 3.22
C SER A 88 12.37 -3.76 2.58
N CYS A 89 11.25 -4.39 2.21
CA CYS A 89 10.08 -3.71 1.67
C CYS A 89 9.22 -3.02 2.75
N LEU A 90 9.23 -3.53 3.99
CA LEU A 90 8.32 -3.06 5.04
C LEU A 90 8.46 -1.57 5.36
N PRO A 91 9.67 -1.00 5.49
CA PRO A 91 9.84 0.44 5.70
C PRO A 91 9.29 1.27 4.54
N LEU A 92 9.51 0.84 3.29
CA LEU A 92 9.03 1.52 2.10
C LEU A 92 7.49 1.53 2.04
N LEU A 93 6.86 0.38 2.31
CA LEU A 93 5.40 0.26 2.36
C LEU A 93 4.79 1.09 3.50
N SER A 94 5.43 1.11 4.67
CA SER A 94 5.00 1.94 5.80
C SER A 94 5.10 3.43 5.50
N GLU A 95 6.16 3.86 4.82
CA GLU A 95 6.36 5.23 4.37
C GLU A 95 5.30 5.62 3.33
N TYR A 96 5.13 4.81 2.30
CA TYR A 96 4.12 5.02 1.26
C TYR A 96 2.70 5.10 1.83
N GLY A 97 2.30 4.16 2.68
CA GLY A 97 1.00 4.19 3.33
C GLY A 97 0.78 5.44 4.19
N THR A 98 1.84 5.93 4.88
CA THR A 98 1.77 7.18 5.65
C THR A 98 1.65 8.39 4.74
N GLU A 99 2.42 8.46 3.64
CA GLU A 99 2.32 9.52 2.63
C GLU A 99 0.91 9.62 2.05
N VAL A 100 0.33 8.49 1.65
CA VAL A 100 -1.03 8.42 1.12
C VAL A 100 -2.04 8.86 2.17
N GLY A 101 -1.98 8.29 3.37
CA GLY A 101 -2.93 8.58 4.46
C GLY A 101 -2.84 10.01 5.00
N GLN A 102 -1.72 10.73 4.76
CA GLN A 102 -1.55 12.14 5.14
C GLN A 102 -1.66 13.11 3.96
N ASN A 103 -2.07 12.64 2.78
CA ASN A 103 -2.23 13.47 1.61
C ASN A 103 -3.52 14.28 1.69
N ALA A 104 -3.40 15.57 2.06
CA ALA A 104 -4.54 16.45 2.22
C ALA A 104 -5.29 16.73 0.90
N GLN A 105 -4.59 16.74 -0.24
CA GLN A 105 -5.22 16.93 -1.55
C GLN A 105 -6.06 15.72 -1.93
N LEU A 106 -5.56 14.52 -1.66
CA LEU A 106 -6.29 13.28 -1.91
C LEU A 106 -7.52 13.19 -0.98
N CYS A 107 -7.38 13.51 0.30
CA CYS A 107 -8.50 13.59 1.24
C CYS A 107 -9.59 14.57 0.75
N ALA A 108 -9.19 15.75 0.25
CA ALA A 108 -10.11 16.73 -0.31
C ALA A 108 -10.81 16.24 -1.59
N ALA A 109 -10.13 15.45 -2.44
CA ALA A 109 -10.72 14.82 -3.61
C ALA A 109 -11.82 13.82 -3.23
N TYR A 110 -11.58 12.95 -2.24
CA TYR A 110 -12.60 12.05 -1.70
C TYR A 110 -13.76 12.79 -1.05
N GLN A 111 -13.50 13.91 -0.36
CA GLN A 111 -14.57 14.75 0.20
C GLN A 111 -15.42 15.38 -0.92
N THR A 112 -14.78 15.82 -2.01
CA THR A 112 -15.47 16.37 -3.19
C THR A 112 -16.43 15.34 -3.81
N LEU A 113 -15.97 14.09 -3.97
CA LEU A 113 -16.81 13.00 -4.46
C LEU A 113 -18.00 12.75 -3.52
N ARG A 114 -17.76 12.68 -2.22
CA ARG A 114 -18.81 12.48 -1.21
C ARG A 114 -19.89 13.57 -1.24
N ASP A 115 -19.49 14.80 -1.51
CA ASP A 115 -20.40 15.96 -1.52
C ASP A 115 -20.98 16.24 -2.93
N SER A 116 -20.67 15.40 -3.93
CA SER A 116 -21.15 15.52 -5.30
C SER A 116 -22.55 14.92 -5.50
N ASP A 117 -23.18 15.25 -6.63
CA ASP A 117 -24.47 14.68 -7.03
C ASP A 117 -24.37 13.17 -7.30
N GLU A 118 -23.19 12.67 -7.69
CA GLU A 118 -22.94 11.25 -7.94
C GLU A 118 -23.14 10.40 -6.68
N TRP A 119 -22.88 10.95 -5.49
CA TRP A 119 -23.00 10.23 -4.20
C TRP A 119 -24.32 9.47 -4.07
N SER A 120 -25.43 10.09 -4.45
CA SER A 120 -26.76 9.48 -4.35
C SER A 120 -26.98 8.30 -5.32
N SER A 121 -26.15 8.18 -6.35
CA SER A 121 -26.20 7.10 -7.35
C SER A 121 -25.28 5.92 -7.03
N LEU A 122 -24.35 6.10 -6.08
CA LEU A 122 -23.44 5.04 -5.64
C LEU A 122 -24.19 4.00 -4.78
N SER A 123 -23.77 2.74 -4.90
CA SER A 123 -24.26 1.68 -4.02
C SER A 123 -23.84 1.91 -2.56
N GLU A 124 -24.57 1.32 -1.62
CA GLU A 124 -24.22 1.39 -0.18
C GLU A 124 -22.78 0.92 0.10
N ALA A 125 -22.29 -0.09 -0.63
CA ALA A 125 -20.91 -0.58 -0.50
C ALA A 125 -19.89 0.49 -0.92
N GLN A 126 -20.12 1.15 -2.07
CA GLN A 126 -19.26 2.21 -2.56
C GLN A 126 -19.26 3.44 -1.64
N GLN A 127 -20.45 3.84 -1.17
CA GLN A 127 -20.57 4.92 -0.19
C GLN A 127 -19.81 4.58 1.09
N LYS A 128 -19.94 3.34 1.58
CA LYS A 128 -19.26 2.90 2.80
C LYS A 128 -17.75 2.85 2.64
N ASP A 129 -17.27 2.47 1.49
CA ASP A 129 -15.84 2.46 1.14
C ASP A 129 -15.26 3.89 1.21
N ILE A 130 -15.89 4.86 0.56
CA ILE A 130 -15.51 6.27 0.60
C ILE A 130 -15.53 6.82 2.04
N GLU A 131 -16.57 6.51 2.82
CA GLU A 131 -16.65 6.93 4.23
C GLU A 131 -15.52 6.35 5.07
N ASN A 132 -15.18 5.07 4.86
CA ASN A 132 -14.06 4.42 5.54
C ASN A 132 -12.74 5.09 5.15
N THR A 133 -12.52 5.33 3.88
CA THR A 133 -11.32 6.01 3.38
C THR A 133 -11.17 7.41 3.99
N LEU A 134 -12.24 8.22 4.05
CA LEU A 134 -12.23 9.53 4.70
C LEU A 134 -11.96 9.44 6.21
N ARG A 135 -12.47 8.40 6.88
CA ARG A 135 -12.15 8.14 8.28
C ARG A 135 -10.66 7.78 8.44
N ASP A 136 -10.16 6.95 7.54
CA ASP A 136 -8.78 6.45 7.62
C ASP A 136 -7.75 7.56 7.33
N PHE A 137 -8.05 8.55 6.48
CA PHE A 137 -7.28 9.79 6.37
C PHE A 137 -7.15 10.52 7.71
N ARG A 138 -8.26 10.66 8.46
CA ARG A 138 -8.24 11.30 9.80
C ARG A 138 -7.42 10.51 10.80
N LEU A 139 -7.57 9.18 10.81
CA LEU A 139 -6.80 8.29 11.69
C LEU A 139 -5.30 8.28 11.34
N SER A 140 -4.95 8.47 10.07
CA SER A 140 -3.57 8.64 9.60
C SER A 140 -2.99 10.02 9.90
N GLY A 141 -3.81 10.94 10.41
CA GLY A 141 -3.36 12.25 10.85
C GLY A 141 -3.23 13.28 9.73
N VAL A 142 -4.10 13.22 8.70
CA VAL A 142 -4.13 14.20 7.60
C VAL A 142 -4.26 15.65 8.09
N ASP A 143 -4.99 15.86 9.18
CA ASP A 143 -5.24 17.17 9.80
C ASP A 143 -4.17 17.58 10.83
N LEU A 144 -3.15 16.77 11.06
CA LEU A 144 -2.08 17.10 12.01
C LEU A 144 -1.18 18.22 11.49
N PRO A 145 -0.63 19.07 12.38
CA PRO A 145 0.45 19.97 12.03
C PRO A 145 1.68 19.20 11.50
N GLU A 146 2.49 19.85 10.65
CA GLU A 146 3.60 19.21 9.95
C GLU A 146 4.64 18.57 10.91
N ASP A 147 4.90 19.20 12.07
CA ASP A 147 5.78 18.63 13.11
C ASP A 147 5.22 17.33 13.69
N LYS A 148 3.90 17.22 13.81
CA LYS A 148 3.21 16.02 14.29
C LYS A 148 3.12 14.94 13.21
N LYS A 149 2.96 15.31 11.95
CA LYS A 149 3.05 14.38 10.81
C LYS A 149 4.41 13.72 10.74
N ALA A 150 5.48 14.50 10.90
CA ALA A 150 6.85 13.97 10.95
C ALA A 150 7.04 12.98 12.10
N GLN A 151 6.51 13.28 13.30
CA GLN A 151 6.54 12.37 14.45
C GLN A 151 5.73 11.10 14.18
N TYR A 152 4.56 11.22 13.56
CA TYR A 152 3.71 10.07 13.20
C TYR A 152 4.46 9.14 12.24
N MET A 153 5.04 9.68 11.16
CA MET A 153 5.81 8.91 10.20
C MET A 153 7.00 8.18 10.86
N ALA A 154 7.76 8.87 11.71
CA ALA A 154 8.87 8.26 12.45
C ALA A 154 8.41 7.12 13.36
N ASN A 155 7.26 7.28 14.04
CA ASN A 155 6.68 6.27 14.90
C ASN A 155 6.16 5.06 14.09
N SER A 156 5.49 5.29 12.95
CA SER A 156 5.00 4.23 12.05
C SER A 156 6.15 3.38 11.51
N LYS A 157 7.21 4.02 11.04
CA LYS A 157 8.43 3.33 10.61
C LYS A 157 9.05 2.51 11.74
N ARG A 158 9.17 3.10 12.93
CA ARG A 158 9.71 2.41 14.10
C ARG A 158 8.86 1.23 14.54
N LEU A 159 7.53 1.38 14.49
CA LEU A 159 6.60 0.29 14.80
C LEU A 159 6.75 -0.86 13.80
N SER A 160 6.85 -0.58 12.50
CA SER A 160 7.08 -1.57 11.45
C SER A 160 8.36 -2.36 11.70
N GLU A 161 9.48 -1.68 11.99
CA GLU A 161 10.76 -2.31 12.33
C GLU A 161 10.67 -3.22 13.57
N LEU A 162 9.99 -2.75 14.62
CA LEU A 162 9.84 -3.53 15.87
C LEU A 162 8.94 -4.74 15.68
N THR A 163 7.87 -4.61 14.89
CA THR A 163 6.96 -5.71 14.57
C THR A 163 7.67 -6.79 13.75
N SER A 164 8.48 -6.38 12.78
CA SER A 164 9.31 -7.32 12.01
C SER A 164 10.28 -8.08 12.90
N LYS A 165 11.05 -7.38 13.74
CA LYS A 165 11.98 -8.01 14.71
C LYS A 165 11.27 -8.96 15.68
N PHE A 166 10.09 -8.59 16.16
CA PHE A 166 9.29 -9.44 17.01
C PHE A 166 8.86 -10.73 16.32
N SER A 167 8.44 -10.64 15.04
CA SER A 167 8.06 -11.79 14.24
C SER A 167 9.23 -12.71 13.97
N ASP A 168 10.39 -12.17 13.63
CA ASP A 168 11.63 -12.94 13.42
C ASP A 168 12.06 -13.70 14.69
N ASN A 169 11.94 -13.08 15.86
CA ASN A 169 12.25 -13.72 17.15
C ASN A 169 11.27 -14.86 17.50
N LYS A 170 10.01 -14.78 17.06
CA LYS A 170 9.04 -15.87 17.26
C LYS A 170 9.37 -17.10 16.41
N ILE A 171 9.75 -16.88 15.16
CA ILE A 171 10.11 -17.97 14.22
C ILE A 171 11.35 -18.71 14.74
N GLY A 172 12.36 -18.00 15.24
CA GLY A 172 13.57 -18.60 15.81
C GLY A 172 13.34 -19.47 17.08
N ARG A 173 12.23 -19.23 17.81
CA ARG A 173 11.88 -20.05 18.99
C ARG A 173 11.08 -21.30 18.68
N ALA A 174 10.39 -21.35 17.55
CA ALA A 174 9.63 -22.53 17.13
C ALA A 174 10.49 -23.64 16.54
N SER A 175 11.79 -23.39 16.31
CA SER A 175 12.75 -24.32 15.73
C SER A 175 13.68 -24.99 16.78
N CYS A 176 13.40 -24.84 18.08
CA CYS A 176 14.15 -25.49 19.17
C CYS A 176 13.38 -26.64 19.79
#